data_ac33cdce3f73f2df5a256802fba2ca87
#
_entry.id   ac33cdce3f73f2df5a256802fba2ca87
#
_cell.length_a   1.000
_cell.length_b   1.000
_cell.length_c   1.000
_cell.angle_alpha   90.00
_cell.angle_beta   90.00
_cell.angle_gamma   90.00
#
_symmetry.space_group_name_H-M   'P 1'
#
loop_
_entity.id
_entity.type
_entity.pdbx_description
1 polymer ?
#
loop_
_entity_poly.entity_id
_entity_poly.type
_entity_poly.pdbx_seq_one_letter_code
_entity_poly.pdbx_strand_id
1 'polypeptide(L)'
;MLATRPHLTIGELCEEFGVTARALRFYEDEALIARERRGTQRLYSERDRVRLAWILRGKRVGLSLSDIKELLDLYDVDDGRRTQRLKTVERCQAKVDALQRQRVDIDATIDELTSFIALVKAQTDQEG
;
A
#
# COMPACT_ATOMS: atom_id res chain seq x y z
N MET A 1 -7.13 -24.00 -25.98
CA MET A 1 -6.85 -23.54 -25.63
C MET A 1 -7.05 -22.76 -24.99
N LEU A 2 -7.15 -22.43 -24.54
CA LEU A 2 -7.25 -21.88 -23.90
C LEU A 2 -7.64 -21.27 -23.12
N ALA A 3 -7.72 -21.30 -23.18
CA ALA A 3 -8.69 -21.26 -22.14
C ALA A 3 -8.53 -20.11 -21.18
N THR A 4 -7.37 -19.55 -21.08
CA THR A 4 -7.10 -18.41 -20.22
C THR A 4 -7.74 -17.17 -20.81
N ARG A 5 -8.62 -16.55 -20.09
CA ARG A 5 -9.20 -15.31 -20.51
C ARG A 5 -8.13 -14.23 -20.45
N PRO A 6 -7.76 -13.63 -21.58
CA PRO A 6 -6.65 -12.68 -21.59
C PRO A 6 -6.94 -11.35 -20.93
N HIS A 7 -8.23 -11.02 -20.74
CA HIS A 7 -8.63 -9.71 -20.24
C HIS A 7 -9.75 -9.83 -19.21
N LEU A 8 -9.72 -8.92 -18.26
CA LEU A 8 -10.72 -8.79 -17.19
C LEU A 8 -11.43 -7.46 -17.36
N THR A 9 -12.71 -7.42 -17.02
CA THR A 9 -13.46 -6.18 -17.01
C THR A 9 -13.19 -5.40 -15.74
N ILE A 10 -13.50 -4.10 -15.76
CA ILE A 10 -13.37 -3.26 -14.57
C ILE A 10 -14.25 -3.80 -13.43
N GLY A 11 -15.45 -4.28 -13.75
CA GLY A 11 -16.33 -4.86 -12.75
C GLY A 11 -15.75 -6.09 -12.08
N GLU A 12 -15.10 -6.94 -12.88
CA GLU A 12 -14.46 -8.15 -12.33
C GLU A 12 -13.33 -7.80 -11.38
N LEU A 13 -12.49 -6.82 -11.73
CA LEU A 13 -11.41 -6.40 -10.85
C LEU A 13 -11.92 -5.72 -9.58
N CYS A 14 -12.93 -4.87 -9.72
CA CYS A 14 -13.53 -4.22 -8.55
C CYS A 14 -14.08 -5.25 -7.57
N GLU A 15 -14.75 -6.25 -8.09
CA GLU A 15 -15.34 -7.30 -7.26
C GLU A 15 -14.26 -8.14 -6.58
N GLU A 16 -13.25 -8.55 -7.33
CA GLU A 16 -12.19 -9.40 -6.80
C GLU A 16 -11.42 -8.74 -5.68
N PHE A 17 -11.10 -7.46 -5.82
CA PHE A 17 -10.22 -6.76 -4.89
C PHE A 17 -10.96 -5.86 -3.91
N GLY A 18 -12.27 -5.74 -4.05
CA GLY A 18 -13.04 -4.89 -3.15
C GLY A 18 -12.71 -3.41 -3.31
N VAL A 19 -12.44 -2.97 -4.54
CA VAL A 19 -12.10 -1.59 -4.82
C VAL A 19 -13.13 -0.96 -5.75
N THR A 20 -13.13 0.36 -5.82
CA THR A 20 -14.06 1.09 -6.68
C THR A 20 -13.47 1.30 -8.07
N ALA A 21 -14.35 1.50 -9.04
CA ALA A 21 -13.92 1.87 -10.39
C ALA A 21 -13.12 3.19 -10.37
N ARG A 22 -13.48 4.10 -9.48
CA ARG A 22 -12.76 5.36 -9.31
C ARG A 22 -11.32 5.13 -8.89
N ALA A 23 -11.09 4.21 -7.96
CA ALA A 23 -9.73 3.86 -7.52
C ALA A 23 -8.92 3.28 -8.67
N LEU A 24 -9.51 2.39 -9.46
CA LEU A 24 -8.83 1.82 -10.62
C LEU A 24 -8.45 2.90 -11.64
N ARG A 25 -9.36 3.83 -11.91
CA ARG A 25 -9.07 4.94 -12.84
C ARG A 25 -7.93 5.81 -12.32
N PHE A 26 -7.88 6.03 -11.00
CA PHE A 26 -6.78 6.76 -10.38
C PHE A 26 -5.45 6.06 -10.63
N TYR A 27 -5.39 4.74 -10.44
CA TYR A 27 -4.15 3.99 -10.68
C TYR A 27 -3.75 4.00 -12.15
N GLU A 28 -4.70 4.01 -13.07
CA GLU A 28 -4.41 4.19 -14.49
C GLU A 28 -3.81 5.56 -14.77
N ASP A 29 -4.39 6.60 -14.18
CA ASP A 29 -3.91 7.97 -14.35
C ASP A 29 -2.49 8.14 -13.82
N GLU A 30 -2.15 7.39 -12.77
CA GLU A 30 -0.81 7.42 -12.19
C GLU A 30 0.16 6.45 -12.87
N ALA A 31 -0.26 5.85 -13.97
CA ALA A 31 0.53 4.90 -14.75
C ALA A 31 0.97 3.67 -13.95
N LEU A 32 0.21 3.31 -12.94
CA LEU A 32 0.50 2.11 -12.13
C LEU A 32 -0.07 0.86 -12.78
N ILE A 33 -1.18 0.98 -13.46
CA ILE A 33 -1.76 -0.07 -14.29
C ILE A 33 -2.12 0.51 -15.64
N ALA A 34 -2.18 -0.35 -16.64
CA ALA A 34 -2.59 0.03 -17.97
C ALA A 34 -3.98 -0.55 -18.23
N ARG A 35 -4.64 -0.05 -19.24
CA ARG A 35 -5.89 -0.62 -19.70
C ARG A 35 -5.88 -0.75 -21.19
N GLU A 36 -6.66 -1.67 -21.68
CA GLU A 36 -6.91 -1.82 -23.08
C GLU A 36 -8.39 -1.57 -23.33
N ARG A 37 -8.70 -0.90 -24.45
CA ARG A 37 -10.09 -0.65 -24.79
C ARG A 37 -10.51 -1.51 -25.96
N ARG A 38 -11.70 -2.09 -25.84
CA ARG A 38 -12.40 -2.70 -26.96
C ARG A 38 -13.75 -2.01 -27.06
N GLY A 39 -13.90 -1.15 -28.07
CA GLY A 39 -15.08 -0.30 -28.17
C GLY A 39 -15.13 0.64 -26.98
N THR A 40 -16.20 0.58 -26.19
CA THR A 40 -16.36 1.40 -25.01
C THR A 40 -15.93 0.69 -23.74
N GLN A 41 -15.52 -0.57 -23.83
CA GLN A 41 -15.20 -1.40 -22.66
C GLN A 41 -13.73 -1.25 -22.27
N ARG A 42 -13.49 -1.08 -20.96
CA ARG A 42 -12.14 -1.11 -20.39
C ARG A 42 -11.79 -2.54 -20.04
N LEU A 43 -10.63 -2.99 -20.50
CA LEU A 43 -10.14 -4.33 -20.23
C LEU A 43 -8.77 -4.26 -19.58
N TYR A 44 -8.51 -5.22 -18.70
CA TYR A 44 -7.27 -5.31 -17.94
C TYR A 44 -6.65 -6.68 -18.14
N SER A 45 -5.32 -6.72 -18.21
CA SER A 45 -4.58 -7.97 -18.39
C SER A 45 -4.36 -8.66 -17.05
N GLU A 46 -3.91 -9.91 -17.12
CA GLU A 46 -3.46 -10.63 -15.92
C GLU A 46 -2.29 -9.90 -15.25
N ARG A 47 -1.42 -9.29 -16.06
CA ARG A 47 -0.32 -8.48 -15.53
C ARG A 47 -0.86 -7.29 -14.70
N ASP A 48 -1.90 -6.64 -15.18
CA ASP A 48 -2.52 -5.56 -14.42
C ASP A 48 -3.15 -6.05 -13.14
N ARG A 49 -3.73 -7.24 -13.16
CA ARG A 49 -4.29 -7.86 -11.97
C ARG A 49 -3.22 -8.09 -10.90
N VAL A 50 -2.07 -8.61 -11.30
CA VAL A 50 -0.94 -8.82 -10.38
C VAL A 50 -0.43 -7.49 -9.85
N ARG A 51 -0.31 -6.49 -10.73
CA ARG A 51 0.15 -5.15 -10.31
C ARG A 51 -0.83 -4.55 -9.30
N LEU A 52 -2.12 -4.70 -9.53
CA LEU A 52 -3.13 -4.19 -8.59
C LEU A 52 -3.00 -4.83 -7.22
N ALA A 53 -2.75 -6.14 -7.17
CA ALA A 53 -2.53 -6.83 -5.90
C ALA A 53 -1.35 -6.22 -5.14
N TRP A 54 -0.26 -5.92 -5.84
CA TRP A 54 0.92 -5.27 -5.24
C TRP A 54 0.62 -3.86 -4.75
N ILE A 55 -0.13 -3.09 -5.55
CA ILE A 55 -0.53 -1.72 -5.18
C ILE A 55 -1.30 -1.73 -3.86
N LEU A 56 -2.31 -2.59 -3.78
CA LEU A 56 -3.18 -2.64 -2.61
C LEU A 56 -2.44 -3.12 -1.37
N ARG A 57 -1.54 -4.10 -1.52
CA ARG A 57 -0.72 -4.56 -0.41
C ARG A 57 0.21 -3.45 0.09
N GLY A 58 0.88 -2.77 -0.84
CA GLY A 58 1.78 -1.67 -0.48
C GLY A 58 1.07 -0.55 0.24
N LYS A 59 -0.11 -0.17 -0.25
CA LYS A 59 -0.92 0.86 0.41
C LYS A 59 -1.32 0.45 1.82
N ARG A 60 -1.69 -0.81 2.00
CA ARG A 60 -2.11 -1.31 3.31
C ARG A 60 -1.02 -1.18 4.36
N VAL A 61 0.22 -1.38 3.97
CA VAL A 61 1.36 -1.30 4.91
C VAL A 61 2.01 0.07 4.93
N GLY A 62 1.43 1.05 4.22
CA GLY A 62 1.86 2.44 4.30
C GLY A 62 3.01 2.83 3.41
N LEU A 63 3.28 2.09 2.34
CA LEU A 63 4.23 2.52 1.33
C LEU A 63 3.63 3.67 0.52
N SER A 64 4.46 4.62 0.12
CA SER A 64 4.03 5.73 -0.73
C SER A 64 3.73 5.22 -2.13
N LEU A 65 2.91 5.95 -2.88
CA LEU A 65 2.66 5.63 -4.29
C LEU A 65 3.97 5.64 -5.09
N SER A 66 4.88 6.55 -4.75
CA SER A 66 6.19 6.60 -5.39
C SER A 66 6.98 5.31 -5.17
N ASP A 67 7.01 4.80 -3.94
CA ASP A 67 7.67 3.53 -3.64
C ASP A 67 7.00 2.38 -4.39
N ILE A 68 5.68 2.35 -4.39
CA ILE A 68 4.92 1.29 -5.06
C ILE A 68 5.23 1.30 -6.56
N LYS A 69 5.24 2.48 -7.18
CA LYS A 69 5.54 2.61 -8.60
C LYS A 69 6.94 2.11 -8.91
N GLU A 70 7.93 2.49 -8.10
CA GLU A 70 9.29 2.02 -8.27
C GLU A 70 9.37 0.50 -8.25
N LEU A 71 8.70 -0.12 -7.28
CA LEU A 71 8.70 -1.58 -7.16
C LEU A 71 7.99 -2.24 -8.33
N LEU A 72 6.89 -1.67 -8.80
CA LEU A 72 6.17 -2.19 -9.95
C LEU A 72 7.00 -2.10 -11.22
N ASP A 73 7.72 -1.00 -11.41
CA ASP A 73 8.55 -0.82 -12.59
C ASP A 73 9.69 -1.83 -12.63
N LEU A 74 10.16 -2.29 -11.48
CA LEU A 74 11.19 -3.32 -11.40
C LEU A 74 10.67 -4.72 -11.73
N TYR A 75 9.37 -4.91 -11.74
CA TYR A 75 8.76 -6.21 -12.04
C TYR A 75 9.17 -6.74 -13.40
N ASP A 76 9.40 -5.84 -14.35
CA ASP A 76 9.74 -6.20 -15.74
C ASP A 76 11.24 -6.28 -16.01
N VAL A 77 12.08 -6.14 -14.98
CA VAL A 77 13.51 -6.26 -15.14
C VAL A 77 13.87 -7.73 -15.42
N ASP A 78 14.86 -7.92 -16.27
CA ASP A 78 15.22 -9.21 -16.90
C ASP A 78 15.78 -10.27 -15.96
N ASP A 79 15.95 -10.00 -14.70
CA ASP A 79 16.63 -10.90 -13.76
C ASP A 79 15.67 -11.80 -12.97
N GLY A 80 14.51 -12.10 -13.55
CA GLY A 80 13.53 -12.98 -12.92
C GLY A 80 12.88 -12.39 -11.68
N ARG A 81 12.78 -11.07 -11.64
CA ARG A 81 12.17 -10.34 -10.54
C ARG A 81 13.02 -10.33 -9.27
N ARG A 82 14.26 -10.75 -9.37
CA ARG A 82 15.16 -10.72 -8.22
C ARG A 82 15.38 -9.29 -7.74
N THR A 83 15.62 -8.36 -8.65
CA THR A 83 15.81 -6.94 -8.30
C THR A 83 14.59 -6.38 -7.61
N GLN A 84 13.39 -6.71 -8.10
CA GLN A 84 12.16 -6.27 -7.46
C GLN A 84 12.07 -6.79 -6.02
N ARG A 85 12.35 -8.08 -5.82
CA ARG A 85 12.27 -8.68 -4.49
C ARG A 85 13.26 -8.05 -3.52
N LEU A 86 14.49 -7.84 -3.96
CA LEU A 86 15.52 -7.23 -3.11
C LEU A 86 15.16 -5.81 -2.74
N LYS A 87 14.65 -5.04 -3.70
CA LYS A 87 14.24 -3.66 -3.46
C LYS A 87 13.02 -3.60 -2.53
N THR A 88 12.10 -4.54 -2.69
CA THR A 88 10.94 -4.65 -1.81
C THR A 88 11.37 -4.87 -0.37
N VAL A 89 12.32 -5.80 -0.14
CA VAL A 89 12.84 -6.05 1.20
C VAL A 89 13.45 -4.77 1.77
N GLU A 90 14.25 -4.08 0.98
CA GLU A 90 14.90 -2.84 1.41
C GLU A 90 13.87 -1.78 1.83
N ARG A 91 12.85 -1.55 1.00
CA ARG A 91 11.83 -0.55 1.29
C ARG A 91 11.00 -0.93 2.50
N CYS A 92 10.62 -2.19 2.61
CA CYS A 92 9.84 -2.67 3.74
C CYS A 92 10.65 -2.61 5.04
N GLN A 93 11.94 -2.94 5.00
CA GLN A 93 12.78 -2.87 6.18
C GLN A 93 12.92 -1.42 6.66
N ALA A 94 13.10 -0.47 5.73
CA ALA A 94 13.15 0.95 6.09
C ALA A 94 11.85 1.38 6.77
N LYS A 95 10.71 0.89 6.30
CA LYS A 95 9.40 1.20 6.90
C LYS A 95 9.29 0.60 8.30
N VAL A 96 9.73 -0.64 8.48
CA VAL A 96 9.75 -1.27 9.81
C VAL A 96 10.59 -0.46 10.77
N ASP A 97 11.78 -0.05 10.35
CA ASP A 97 12.68 0.73 11.20
C ASP A 97 12.05 2.06 11.60
N ALA A 98 11.38 2.74 10.66
CA ALA A 98 10.69 4.00 10.95
C ALA A 98 9.54 3.79 11.95
N LEU A 99 8.77 2.72 11.78
CA LEU A 99 7.67 2.41 12.68
C LEU A 99 8.17 2.08 14.08
N GLN A 100 9.30 1.39 14.19
CA GLN A 100 9.89 1.08 15.49
C GLN A 100 10.32 2.35 16.21
N ARG A 101 10.90 3.31 15.49
CA ARG A 101 11.24 4.60 16.07
C ARG A 101 9.99 5.35 16.54
N GLN A 102 8.94 5.36 15.74
CA GLN A 102 7.66 5.97 16.10
C GLN A 102 7.08 5.33 17.36
N ARG A 103 7.19 4.02 17.47
CA ARG A 103 6.68 3.29 18.64
C ARG A 103 7.40 3.73 19.91
N VAL A 104 8.72 3.89 19.85
CA VAL A 104 9.49 4.36 20.99
C VAL A 104 9.04 5.77 21.39
N ASP A 105 8.83 6.64 20.40
CA ASP A 105 8.40 8.01 20.66
C ASP A 105 6.99 8.06 21.26
N ILE A 106 6.10 7.22 20.76
CA ILE A 106 4.74 7.13 21.28
C ILE A 106 4.76 6.64 22.73
N ASP A 107 5.55 5.61 23.04
CA ASP A 107 5.66 5.08 24.39
C ASP A 107 6.18 6.16 25.36
N ALA A 108 7.18 6.92 24.93
CA ALA A 108 7.73 8.02 25.73
C ALA A 108 6.67 9.10 26.01
N THR A 109 5.86 9.43 25.00
CA THR A 109 4.79 10.41 25.15
C THR A 109 3.70 9.92 26.10
N ILE A 110 3.35 8.65 26.00
CA ILE A 110 2.38 8.03 26.91
C ILE A 110 2.89 8.12 28.34
N ASP A 111 4.15 7.77 28.57
CA ASP A 111 4.75 7.82 29.91
C ASP A 111 4.73 9.24 30.47
N GLU A 112 5.09 10.21 29.64
CA GLU A 112 5.11 11.61 30.06
C GLU A 112 3.72 12.11 30.42
N LEU A 113 2.72 11.80 29.58
CA LEU A 113 1.34 12.20 29.86
C LEU A 113 0.80 11.51 31.11
N THR A 114 1.13 10.24 31.29
CA THR A 114 0.70 9.48 32.47
C THR A 114 1.25 10.10 33.75
N SER A 115 2.53 10.50 33.73
CA SER A 115 3.15 11.17 34.86
C SER A 115 2.51 12.54 35.13
N PHE A 116 2.22 13.27 34.08
CA PHE A 116 1.56 14.57 34.20
C PHE A 116 0.17 14.45 34.79
N ILE A 117 -0.61 13.46 34.34
CA ILE A 117 -1.93 13.19 34.89
C ILE A 117 -1.83 12.92 36.40
N ALA A 118 -0.88 12.08 36.81
CA ALA A 118 -0.69 11.74 38.23
C ALA A 118 -0.37 13.00 39.04
N LEU A 119 0.50 13.87 38.51
CA LEU A 119 0.86 15.11 39.17
C LEU A 119 -0.35 16.01 39.38
N VAL A 120 -1.15 16.20 38.33
CA VAL A 120 -2.35 17.07 38.41
C VAL A 120 -3.38 16.50 39.37
N LYS A 121 -3.58 15.18 39.35
CA LYS A 121 -4.52 14.51 40.28
C LYS A 121 -4.08 14.73 41.73
N ALA A 122 -2.81 14.61 42.00
CA ALA A 122 -2.27 14.83 43.37
C ALA A 122 -2.55 16.27 43.84
N GLN A 123 -2.39 17.24 42.94
CA GLN A 123 -2.67 18.65 43.24
C GLN A 123 -4.16 18.87 43.55
N THR A 124 -5.01 18.26 42.74
CA THR A 124 -6.47 18.33 42.91
C THR A 124 -6.89 17.75 44.25
N ASP A 125 -6.33 16.60 44.61
CA ASP A 125 -6.64 15.95 45.88
C ASP A 125 -6.22 16.81 47.08
N GLN A 126 -5.14 17.54 46.97
CA GLN A 126 -4.68 18.44 48.03
C GLN A 126 -5.58 19.66 48.17
N GLU A 127 -6.23 20.10 47.11
CA GLU A 127 -7.14 21.23 47.14
C GLU A 127 -8.49 20.88 47.78
N GLY A 128 -8.86 19.61 47.68
CA GLY A 128 -10.15 19.12 48.16
C GLY A 128 -10.16 18.98 49.63
#